data_1b8cdb964512d77b80daa0b1d685df3e
#
_entry.id   1b8cdb964512d77b80daa0b1d685df3e
#
_cell.length_a   1.000
_cell.length_b   1.000
_cell.length_c   1.000
_cell.angle_alpha   90.00
_cell.angle_beta   90.00
_cell.angle_gamma   90.00
#
_symmetry.space_group_name_H-M   'P 1'
#
loop_
_entity.id
_entity.type
_entity.pdbx_description
1 polymer ?
#
loop_
_entity_poly.entity_id
_entity_poly.type
_entity_poly.pdbx_seq_one_letter_code
_entity_poly.pdbx_strand_id
1 'polypeptide(L)'
;LPEANTNIEVGDEVFVVVASENVSQVLRELRQIDDPVRRVMIVGGGNVGTRVALSVSDTMTPKIIDHNKARCERIAQVLSGKALVIHGDATDEALLIEENVGDVDMFVALTNDDENNIMSALLAKRLGANRVMSLINRKAYAELVEGGNIDITVTPSHATLGELLKYIRRGDIEAVHSLRRGAAEALEIIVHGDKKTSKVIDRRVDEIELPKEAFLGAIVRDIDKSKEVLIAHHD
;
A
#
# COMPACT_ATOMS: atom_id res chain seq x y z
N LEU A 1 16.56 2.39 -18.26
CA LEU A 1 16.78 3.14 -17.03
C LEU A 1 16.60 4.63 -17.30
N PRO A 2 16.02 5.41 -16.37
CA PRO A 2 16.01 6.85 -16.51
C PRO A 2 17.45 7.39 -16.43
N GLU A 3 17.77 8.33 -17.32
CA GLU A 3 19.04 9.04 -17.34
C GLU A 3 18.88 10.42 -16.68
N ALA A 4 19.99 11.10 -16.38
CA ALA A 4 19.95 12.42 -15.73
C ALA A 4 19.16 13.49 -16.52
N ASN A 5 19.00 13.30 -17.83
CA ASN A 5 18.24 14.18 -18.74
C ASN A 5 16.83 13.66 -19.07
N THR A 6 16.37 12.58 -18.41
CA THR A 6 15.01 12.06 -18.62
C THR A 6 14.00 12.99 -17.95
N ASN A 7 13.05 13.53 -18.70
CA ASN A 7 11.96 14.32 -18.16
C ASN A 7 10.86 13.42 -17.62
N ILE A 8 10.32 13.76 -16.45
CA ILE A 8 9.14 13.11 -15.87
C ILE A 8 7.90 13.85 -16.40
N GLU A 9 6.96 13.10 -16.95
CA GLU A 9 5.75 13.63 -17.56
C GLU A 9 4.51 13.31 -16.73
N VAL A 10 3.41 14.01 -16.98
CA VAL A 10 2.11 13.75 -16.32
C VAL A 10 1.62 12.35 -16.69
N GLY A 11 1.36 11.52 -15.67
CA GLY A 11 0.94 10.13 -15.83
C GLY A 11 2.06 9.11 -15.71
N ASP A 12 3.33 9.54 -15.53
CA ASP A 12 4.42 8.64 -15.22
C ASP A 12 4.32 8.09 -13.81
N GLU A 13 4.64 6.82 -13.65
CA GLU A 13 4.86 6.18 -12.35
C GLU A 13 6.35 6.14 -12.05
N VAL A 14 6.76 6.79 -10.97
CA VAL A 14 8.16 6.87 -10.55
C VAL A 14 8.41 5.92 -9.38
N PHE A 15 9.39 5.05 -9.54
CA PHE A 15 9.81 4.10 -8.50
C PHE A 15 11.15 4.55 -7.90
N VAL A 16 11.14 4.80 -6.59
CA VAL A 16 12.32 5.27 -5.87
C VAL A 16 12.76 4.21 -4.87
N VAL A 17 14.02 3.85 -4.90
CA VAL A 17 14.65 3.00 -3.88
C VAL A 17 15.36 3.91 -2.89
N VAL A 18 14.98 3.81 -1.61
CA VAL A 18 15.50 4.70 -0.55
C VAL A 18 15.53 3.96 0.78
N ALA A 19 16.49 4.27 1.65
CA ALA A 19 16.49 3.78 3.03
C ALA A 19 15.24 4.25 3.79
N SER A 20 14.65 3.37 4.61
CA SER A 20 13.35 3.62 5.27
C SER A 20 13.33 4.92 6.09
N GLU A 21 14.44 5.30 6.69
CA GLU A 21 14.60 6.54 7.46
C GLU A 21 14.49 7.81 6.60
N ASN A 22 14.79 7.72 5.30
CA ASN A 22 14.79 8.84 4.37
C ASN A 22 13.51 8.95 3.51
N VAL A 23 12.56 8.00 3.65
CA VAL A 23 11.30 8.00 2.88
C VAL A 23 10.55 9.32 3.00
N SER A 24 10.44 9.87 4.22
CA SER A 24 9.72 11.13 4.45
C SER A 24 10.40 12.33 3.79
N GLN A 25 11.73 12.30 3.64
CA GLN A 25 12.48 13.34 2.95
C GLN A 25 12.24 13.28 1.44
N VAL A 26 12.33 12.08 0.85
CA VAL A 26 12.06 11.88 -0.58
C VAL A 26 10.64 12.28 -0.95
N LEU A 27 9.65 11.92 -0.13
CA LEU A 27 8.26 12.29 -0.37
C LEU A 27 8.05 13.82 -0.36
N ARG A 28 8.80 14.55 0.45
CA ARG A 28 8.75 16.03 0.46
C ARG A 28 9.32 16.65 -0.81
N GLU A 29 10.35 16.05 -1.38
CA GLU A 29 10.96 16.54 -2.63
C GLU A 29 10.11 16.19 -3.87
N LEU A 30 9.43 15.03 -3.86
CA LEU A 30 8.66 14.54 -5.00
C LEU A 30 7.20 15.01 -5.02
N ARG A 31 6.66 15.47 -3.90
CA ARG A 31 5.26 15.93 -3.80
C ARG A 31 5.20 17.33 -3.23
N GLN A 32 4.29 18.16 -3.76
CA GLN A 32 3.72 19.24 -2.98
C GLN A 32 3.06 18.59 -1.76
N ILE A 33 3.35 19.14 -0.57
CA ILE A 33 2.97 18.58 0.73
C ILE A 33 1.46 18.41 0.77
N ASP A 34 0.99 17.16 0.60
CA ASP A 34 -0.35 16.79 1.02
C ASP A 34 -0.37 16.80 2.55
N ASP A 35 -1.40 17.39 3.13
CA ASP A 35 -1.60 17.31 4.59
C ASP A 35 -1.61 15.84 5.04
N PRO A 36 -0.93 15.52 6.16
CA PRO A 36 -0.88 14.16 6.64
C PRO A 36 -2.29 13.65 6.97
N VAL A 37 -2.61 12.43 6.56
CA VAL A 37 -3.87 11.76 6.90
C VAL A 37 -3.98 11.65 8.42
N ARG A 38 -5.05 12.20 8.98
CA ARG A 38 -5.34 12.18 10.42
C ARG A 38 -6.70 11.55 10.72
N ARG A 39 -7.71 11.87 9.91
CA ARG A 39 -9.09 11.40 10.07
C ARG A 39 -9.37 10.32 9.06
N VAL A 40 -9.57 9.11 9.55
CA VAL A 40 -9.83 7.93 8.73
C VAL A 40 -11.23 7.39 9.01
N MET A 41 -12.03 7.19 7.98
CA MET A 41 -13.32 6.52 8.08
C MET A 41 -13.25 5.17 7.38
N ILE A 42 -13.52 4.10 8.11
CA ILE A 42 -13.41 2.72 7.63
C ILE A 42 -14.81 2.11 7.56
N VAL A 43 -15.17 1.57 6.42
CA VAL A 43 -16.41 0.80 6.23
C VAL A 43 -16.11 -0.68 6.29
N GLY A 44 -16.79 -1.38 7.21
CA GLY A 44 -16.59 -2.79 7.47
C GLY A 44 -15.72 -3.07 8.70
N GLY A 45 -16.37 -3.46 9.80
CA GLY A 45 -15.73 -3.88 11.07
C GLY A 45 -15.33 -5.36 11.09
N GLY A 46 -15.02 -5.95 9.95
CA GLY A 46 -14.48 -7.31 9.85
C GLY A 46 -13.02 -7.38 10.32
N ASN A 47 -12.38 -8.52 10.06
CA ASN A 47 -11.00 -8.76 10.49
C ASN A 47 -10.03 -7.71 9.89
N VAL A 48 -10.19 -7.36 8.62
CA VAL A 48 -9.32 -6.39 7.93
C VAL A 48 -9.54 -5.00 8.51
N GLY A 49 -10.79 -4.50 8.52
CA GLY A 49 -11.09 -3.15 9.01
C GLY A 49 -10.71 -2.92 10.47
N THR A 50 -10.95 -3.92 11.34
CA THR A 50 -10.53 -3.84 12.75
C THR A 50 -8.99 -3.76 12.87
N ARG A 51 -8.25 -4.55 12.12
CA ARG A 51 -6.77 -4.53 12.13
C ARG A 51 -6.22 -3.21 11.58
N VAL A 52 -6.81 -2.69 10.50
CA VAL A 52 -6.44 -1.38 9.94
C VAL A 52 -6.66 -0.30 10.99
N ALA A 53 -7.84 -0.26 11.63
CA ALA A 53 -8.12 0.72 12.68
C ALA A 53 -7.10 0.66 13.83
N LEU A 54 -6.74 -0.53 14.29
CA LEU A 54 -5.72 -0.70 15.35
C LEU A 54 -4.34 -0.21 14.90
N SER A 55 -3.94 -0.52 13.67
CA SER A 55 -2.60 -0.15 13.18
C SER A 55 -2.41 1.36 12.96
N VAL A 56 -3.50 2.09 12.71
CA VAL A 56 -3.43 3.55 12.50
C VAL A 56 -3.80 4.37 13.74
N SER A 57 -4.37 3.76 14.76
CA SER A 57 -4.94 4.45 15.93
C SER A 57 -3.94 5.24 16.78
N ASP A 58 -2.66 4.95 16.69
CA ASP A 58 -1.62 5.66 17.46
C ASP A 58 -1.25 7.02 16.81
N THR A 59 -1.55 7.20 15.52
CA THR A 59 -1.21 8.41 14.75
C THR A 59 -2.41 9.10 14.13
N MET A 60 -3.54 8.41 14.02
CA MET A 60 -4.76 8.88 13.36
C MET A 60 -5.98 8.68 14.25
N THR A 61 -7.09 9.29 13.87
CA THR A 61 -8.38 9.14 14.56
C THR A 61 -9.33 8.32 13.69
N PRO A 62 -9.37 6.98 13.84
CA PRO A 62 -10.22 6.14 13.02
C PRO A 62 -11.67 6.11 13.50
N LYS A 63 -12.63 6.13 12.55
CA LYS A 63 -14.03 5.79 12.74
C LYS A 63 -14.33 4.52 11.96
N ILE A 64 -15.12 3.60 12.50
CA ILE A 64 -15.56 2.38 11.80
C ILE A 64 -17.08 2.41 11.69
N ILE A 65 -17.60 2.23 10.47
CA ILE A 65 -19.02 2.03 10.20
C ILE A 65 -19.24 0.55 9.84
N ASP A 66 -20.18 -0.11 10.52
CA ASP A 66 -20.60 -1.48 10.17
C ASP A 66 -22.12 -1.63 10.37
N HIS A 67 -22.77 -2.34 9.44
CA HIS A 67 -24.20 -2.57 9.47
C HIS A 67 -24.63 -3.63 10.51
N ASN A 68 -23.70 -4.41 11.04
CA ASN A 68 -23.99 -5.47 12.00
C ASN A 68 -23.78 -4.98 13.43
N LYS A 69 -24.88 -4.77 14.17
CA LYS A 69 -24.88 -4.26 15.54
C LYS A 69 -24.03 -5.11 16.49
N ALA A 70 -24.18 -6.44 16.46
CA ALA A 70 -23.41 -7.33 17.32
C ALA A 70 -21.90 -7.30 17.03
N ARG A 71 -21.54 -7.06 15.76
CA ARG A 71 -20.15 -6.83 15.37
C ARG A 71 -19.64 -5.51 15.91
N CYS A 72 -20.42 -4.43 15.80
CA CYS A 72 -20.06 -3.12 16.37
C CYS A 72 -19.77 -3.20 17.86
N GLU A 73 -20.63 -3.86 18.62
CA GLU A 73 -20.46 -4.05 20.06
C GLU A 73 -19.17 -4.81 20.41
N ARG A 74 -18.86 -5.87 19.66
CA ARG A 74 -17.63 -6.67 19.84
C ARG A 74 -16.37 -5.88 19.50
N ILE A 75 -16.34 -5.19 18.35
CA ILE A 75 -15.15 -4.45 17.92
C ILE A 75 -14.93 -3.21 18.78
N ALA A 76 -15.96 -2.57 19.30
CA ALA A 76 -15.82 -1.48 20.26
C ALA A 76 -15.06 -1.92 21.52
N GLN A 77 -15.31 -3.13 22.02
CA GLN A 77 -14.56 -3.72 23.12
C GLN A 77 -13.09 -4.00 22.74
N VAL A 78 -12.85 -4.56 21.55
CA VAL A 78 -11.49 -4.87 21.06
C VAL A 78 -10.67 -3.58 20.86
N LEU A 79 -11.28 -2.54 20.33
CA LEU A 79 -10.62 -1.25 20.08
C LEU A 79 -10.41 -0.43 21.35
N SER A 80 -11.14 -0.70 22.43
CA SER A 80 -10.93 -0.09 23.75
C SER A 80 -10.78 1.44 23.71
N GLY A 81 -11.60 2.12 22.92
CA GLY A 81 -11.56 3.59 22.75
C GLY A 81 -10.55 4.12 21.72
N LYS A 82 -9.77 3.27 21.06
CA LYS A 82 -8.83 3.66 20.02
C LYS A 82 -9.50 4.07 18.69
N ALA A 83 -10.77 3.72 18.51
CA ALA A 83 -11.59 4.13 17.36
C ALA A 83 -13.04 4.31 17.76
N LEU A 84 -13.74 5.20 17.08
CA LEU A 84 -15.20 5.34 17.21
C LEU A 84 -15.86 4.26 16.33
N VAL A 85 -16.82 3.51 16.92
CA VAL A 85 -17.57 2.49 16.19
C VAL A 85 -19.03 2.93 16.03
N ILE A 86 -19.50 2.95 14.79
CA ILE A 86 -20.80 3.44 14.37
C ILE A 86 -21.58 2.26 13.77
N HIS A 87 -22.79 2.02 14.27
CA HIS A 87 -23.71 1.07 13.68
C HIS A 87 -24.53 1.75 12.60
N GLY A 88 -24.38 1.36 11.35
CA GLY A 88 -25.14 1.92 10.23
C GLY A 88 -24.71 1.37 8.88
N ASP A 89 -25.41 1.84 7.83
CA ASP A 89 -25.10 1.52 6.44
C ASP A 89 -24.29 2.66 5.83
N ALA A 90 -23.09 2.35 5.34
CA ALA A 90 -22.21 3.33 4.73
C ALA A 90 -22.67 3.80 3.33
N THR A 91 -23.74 3.23 2.79
CA THR A 91 -24.42 3.73 1.59
C THR A 91 -25.56 4.72 1.93
N ASP A 92 -25.84 4.95 3.20
CA ASP A 92 -26.78 5.97 3.66
C ASP A 92 -26.11 7.36 3.69
N GLU A 93 -26.53 8.22 2.79
CA GLU A 93 -26.01 9.59 2.66
C GLU A 93 -26.22 10.43 3.93
N ALA A 94 -27.36 10.27 4.61
CA ALA A 94 -27.65 11.02 5.82
C ALA A 94 -26.68 10.64 6.95
N LEU A 95 -26.39 9.35 7.12
CA LEU A 95 -25.42 8.88 8.08
C LEU A 95 -24.02 9.42 7.79
N LEU A 96 -23.57 9.38 6.54
CA LEU A 96 -22.24 9.87 6.18
C LEU A 96 -22.09 11.38 6.44
N ILE A 97 -23.14 12.16 6.18
CA ILE A 97 -23.17 13.60 6.47
C ILE A 97 -23.13 13.83 7.99
N GLU A 98 -23.94 13.13 8.77
CA GLU A 98 -23.97 13.22 10.24
C GLU A 98 -22.60 12.92 10.85
N GLU A 99 -21.88 11.95 10.27
CA GLU A 99 -20.54 11.54 10.70
C GLU A 99 -19.41 12.41 10.11
N ASN A 100 -19.75 13.50 9.43
CA ASN A 100 -18.82 14.48 8.86
C ASN A 100 -17.84 13.86 7.86
N VAL A 101 -18.35 13.08 6.89
CA VAL A 101 -17.51 12.45 5.87
C VAL A 101 -16.72 13.47 5.03
N GLY A 102 -17.25 14.68 4.84
CA GLY A 102 -16.58 15.76 4.10
C GLY A 102 -15.29 16.26 4.75
N ASP A 103 -15.09 16.01 6.06
CA ASP A 103 -13.87 16.36 6.80
C ASP A 103 -12.86 15.20 6.87
N VAL A 104 -13.17 14.06 6.24
CA VAL A 104 -12.33 12.86 6.31
C VAL A 104 -11.18 12.95 5.32
N ASP A 105 -9.97 12.72 5.80
CA ASP A 105 -8.77 12.75 4.96
C ASP A 105 -8.66 11.46 4.11
N MET A 106 -9.10 10.31 4.67
CA MET A 106 -9.11 9.02 3.98
C MET A 106 -10.36 8.21 4.34
N PHE A 107 -11.18 7.89 3.35
CA PHE A 107 -12.30 6.96 3.46
C PHE A 107 -11.90 5.60 2.88
N VAL A 108 -12.12 4.52 3.63
CA VAL A 108 -11.62 3.18 3.27
C VAL A 108 -12.76 2.16 3.35
N ALA A 109 -13.21 1.63 2.22
CA ALA A 109 -14.24 0.60 2.16
C ALA A 109 -13.62 -0.81 2.10
N LEU A 110 -13.82 -1.60 3.17
CA LEU A 110 -13.17 -2.89 3.42
C LEU A 110 -14.16 -4.00 3.76
N THR A 111 -15.39 -3.95 3.25
CA THR A 111 -16.34 -5.04 3.42
C THR A 111 -16.01 -6.21 2.48
N ASN A 112 -16.77 -7.29 2.60
CA ASN A 112 -16.69 -8.43 1.67
C ASN A 112 -17.61 -8.28 0.45
N ASP A 113 -18.23 -7.12 0.27
CA ASP A 113 -19.18 -6.81 -0.79
C ASP A 113 -18.60 -5.70 -1.67
N ASP A 114 -18.19 -6.06 -2.89
CA ASP A 114 -17.54 -5.13 -3.82
C ASP A 114 -18.44 -3.97 -4.22
N GLU A 115 -19.74 -4.25 -4.43
CA GLU A 115 -20.73 -3.26 -4.81
C GLU A 115 -20.91 -2.21 -3.70
N ASN A 116 -21.06 -2.65 -2.45
CA ASN A 116 -21.14 -1.76 -1.30
C ASN A 116 -19.83 -0.96 -1.11
N ASN A 117 -18.68 -1.59 -1.30
CA ASN A 117 -17.39 -0.89 -1.20
C ASN A 117 -17.27 0.22 -2.25
N ILE A 118 -17.63 -0.08 -3.50
CA ILE A 118 -17.60 0.89 -4.60
C ILE A 118 -18.61 2.03 -4.34
N MET A 119 -19.87 1.68 -4.02
CA MET A 119 -20.92 2.69 -3.85
C MET A 119 -20.67 3.61 -2.66
N SER A 120 -20.24 3.06 -1.51
CA SER A 120 -19.91 3.87 -0.34
C SER A 120 -18.69 4.77 -0.58
N ALA A 121 -17.64 4.28 -1.29
CA ALA A 121 -16.49 5.10 -1.65
C ALA A 121 -16.85 6.25 -2.61
N LEU A 122 -17.65 5.97 -3.65
CA LEU A 122 -18.13 7.01 -4.59
C LEU A 122 -19.01 8.04 -3.88
N LEU A 123 -19.89 7.59 -2.96
CA LEU A 123 -20.74 8.47 -2.18
C LEU A 123 -19.91 9.37 -1.26
N ALA A 124 -18.95 8.79 -0.53
CA ALA A 124 -18.03 9.54 0.32
C ALA A 124 -17.23 10.59 -0.46
N LYS A 125 -16.73 10.23 -1.67
CA LYS A 125 -16.03 11.17 -2.55
C LYS A 125 -16.92 12.33 -2.98
N ARG A 126 -18.15 12.03 -3.36
CA ARG A 126 -19.16 13.04 -3.74
C ARG A 126 -19.48 13.98 -2.56
N LEU A 127 -19.50 13.48 -1.35
CA LEU A 127 -19.77 14.23 -0.12
C LEU A 127 -18.53 14.99 0.42
N GLY A 128 -17.40 14.94 -0.27
CA GLY A 128 -16.24 15.76 0.02
C GLY A 128 -15.09 15.06 0.74
N ALA A 129 -15.12 13.73 0.94
CA ALA A 129 -13.95 13.01 1.45
C ALA A 129 -12.72 13.28 0.55
N ASN A 130 -11.59 13.61 1.17
CA ASN A 130 -10.40 14.03 0.43
C ASN A 130 -9.90 12.90 -0.49
N ARG A 131 -9.70 11.69 0.08
CA ARG A 131 -9.31 10.49 -0.66
C ARG A 131 -10.22 9.33 -0.32
N VAL A 132 -10.48 8.48 -1.30
CA VAL A 132 -11.27 7.26 -1.12
C VAL A 132 -10.52 6.04 -1.60
N MET A 133 -10.57 4.97 -0.81
CA MET A 133 -10.00 3.67 -1.11
C MET A 133 -11.09 2.61 -1.06
N SER A 134 -11.07 1.69 -2.02
CA SER A 134 -12.01 0.57 -2.07
C SER A 134 -11.29 -0.76 -2.24
N LEU A 135 -11.63 -1.75 -1.41
CA LEU A 135 -11.23 -3.13 -1.59
C LEU A 135 -12.19 -3.77 -2.59
N ILE A 136 -11.63 -4.32 -3.68
CA ILE A 136 -12.40 -4.91 -4.77
C ILE A 136 -11.82 -6.29 -5.09
N ASN A 137 -12.63 -7.34 -4.90
CA ASN A 137 -12.21 -8.72 -5.13
C ASN A 137 -12.30 -9.11 -6.61
N ARG A 138 -13.35 -8.62 -7.31
CA ARG A 138 -13.59 -8.96 -8.72
C ARG A 138 -12.76 -8.05 -9.62
N LYS A 139 -11.87 -8.65 -10.41
CA LYS A 139 -11.01 -7.93 -11.34
C LYS A 139 -11.80 -7.02 -12.31
N ALA A 140 -12.91 -7.51 -12.85
CA ALA A 140 -13.75 -6.75 -13.75
C ALA A 140 -14.30 -5.45 -13.12
N TYR A 141 -14.60 -5.45 -11.82
CA TYR A 141 -15.04 -4.25 -11.11
C TYR A 141 -13.88 -3.30 -10.84
N ALA A 142 -12.69 -3.83 -10.50
CA ALA A 142 -11.51 -2.99 -10.34
C ALA A 142 -11.15 -2.26 -11.64
N GLU A 143 -11.22 -2.96 -12.78
CA GLU A 143 -10.99 -2.37 -14.10
C GLU A 143 -12.06 -1.31 -14.48
N LEU A 144 -13.32 -1.54 -14.07
CA LEU A 144 -14.43 -0.60 -14.36
C LEU A 144 -14.27 0.74 -13.63
N VAL A 145 -13.77 0.74 -12.40
CA VAL A 145 -13.63 1.94 -11.57
C VAL A 145 -12.27 2.62 -11.72
N GLU A 146 -11.37 2.01 -12.45
CA GLU A 146 -10.04 2.52 -12.71
C GLU A 146 -10.07 3.85 -13.48
N GLY A 147 -9.30 4.85 -13.01
CA GLY A 147 -9.27 6.18 -13.60
C GLY A 147 -10.54 7.01 -13.34
N GLY A 148 -11.49 6.49 -12.51
CA GLY A 148 -12.70 7.19 -12.08
C GLY A 148 -12.51 7.96 -10.76
N ASN A 149 -13.61 8.09 -10.02
CA ASN A 149 -13.65 8.85 -8.77
C ASN A 149 -13.19 8.06 -7.52
N ILE A 150 -12.64 6.86 -7.68
CA ILE A 150 -12.01 6.10 -6.60
C ILE A 150 -10.50 6.28 -6.74
N ASP A 151 -9.88 6.92 -5.74
CA ASP A 151 -8.46 7.30 -5.80
C ASP A 151 -7.55 6.07 -5.70
N ILE A 152 -7.95 5.06 -4.89
CA ILE A 152 -7.14 3.86 -4.66
C ILE A 152 -8.04 2.61 -4.70
N THR A 153 -7.68 1.64 -5.53
CA THR A 153 -8.30 0.30 -5.54
C THR A 153 -7.32 -0.74 -5.03
N VAL A 154 -7.74 -1.57 -4.09
CA VAL A 154 -6.94 -2.67 -3.55
C VAL A 154 -7.61 -4.00 -3.92
N THR A 155 -6.88 -4.85 -4.63
CA THR A 155 -7.34 -6.20 -4.99
C THR A 155 -6.53 -7.23 -4.19
N PRO A 156 -7.16 -7.95 -3.24
CA PRO A 156 -6.46 -8.90 -2.37
C PRO A 156 -5.70 -9.99 -3.13
N SER A 157 -6.22 -10.44 -4.25
CA SER A 157 -5.56 -11.45 -5.09
C SER A 157 -4.21 -10.97 -5.62
N HIS A 158 -4.07 -9.70 -5.99
CA HIS A 158 -2.79 -9.15 -6.44
C HIS A 158 -1.80 -9.03 -5.28
N ALA A 159 -2.26 -8.58 -4.11
CA ALA A 159 -1.41 -8.49 -2.92
C ALA A 159 -0.91 -9.89 -2.49
N THR A 160 -1.78 -10.90 -2.55
CA THR A 160 -1.43 -12.28 -2.17
C THR A 160 -0.56 -12.96 -3.20
N LEU A 161 -0.73 -12.68 -4.50
CA LEU A 161 0.03 -13.31 -5.57
C LEU A 161 1.54 -13.05 -5.41
N GLY A 162 1.95 -11.83 -5.10
CA GLY A 162 3.34 -11.48 -4.83
C GLY A 162 3.93 -12.34 -3.70
N GLU A 163 3.18 -12.49 -2.60
CA GLU A 163 3.56 -13.34 -1.47
C GLU A 163 3.68 -14.83 -1.85
N LEU A 164 2.76 -15.37 -2.64
CA LEU A 164 2.80 -16.77 -3.06
C LEU A 164 3.94 -17.06 -4.04
N LEU A 165 4.21 -16.14 -4.97
CA LEU A 165 5.24 -16.33 -5.99
C LEU A 165 6.64 -16.50 -5.40
N LYS A 166 6.96 -15.89 -4.26
CA LYS A 166 8.24 -16.10 -3.58
C LYS A 166 8.47 -17.57 -3.16
N TYR A 167 7.41 -18.31 -2.82
CA TYR A 167 7.51 -19.73 -2.46
C TYR A 167 7.54 -20.67 -3.68
N ILE A 168 7.05 -20.23 -4.83
CA ILE A 168 6.97 -21.02 -6.06
C ILE A 168 8.23 -20.84 -6.91
N ARG A 169 8.79 -19.65 -6.96
CA ARG A 169 10.02 -19.37 -7.71
C ARG A 169 11.21 -20.04 -7.02
N ARG A 170 11.96 -20.81 -7.77
CA ARG A 170 13.18 -21.46 -7.28
C ARG A 170 14.27 -20.40 -7.08
N GLY A 171 14.84 -20.33 -5.90
CA GLY A 171 15.93 -19.42 -5.54
C GLY A 171 15.71 -18.78 -4.17
N ASP A 172 16.70 -18.08 -3.67
CA ASP A 172 16.66 -17.39 -2.37
C ASP A 172 15.94 -16.04 -2.49
N ILE A 173 14.72 -16.04 -3.09
CA ILE A 173 13.90 -14.84 -3.26
C ILE A 173 13.07 -14.65 -2.01
N GLU A 174 13.36 -13.57 -1.27
CA GLU A 174 12.64 -13.21 -0.05
C GLU A 174 11.35 -12.45 -0.36
N ALA A 175 11.37 -11.54 -1.33
CA ALA A 175 10.21 -10.79 -1.76
C ALA A 175 10.19 -10.50 -3.25
N VAL A 176 8.98 -10.38 -3.79
CA VAL A 176 8.74 -9.95 -5.18
C VAL A 176 7.72 -8.82 -5.14
N HIS A 177 8.10 -7.65 -5.61
CA HIS A 177 7.22 -6.51 -5.73
C HIS A 177 6.91 -6.25 -7.20
N SER A 178 5.68 -6.52 -7.60
CA SER A 178 5.20 -6.21 -8.95
C SER A 178 5.03 -4.70 -9.10
N LEU A 179 5.68 -4.13 -10.10
CA LEU A 179 5.60 -2.72 -10.43
C LEU A 179 4.66 -2.57 -11.64
N ARG A 180 3.78 -1.56 -11.60
CA ARG A 180 2.80 -1.26 -12.66
C ARG A 180 2.11 -2.51 -13.22
N ARG A 181 1.51 -3.31 -12.29
CA ARG A 181 0.72 -4.53 -12.63
C ARG A 181 1.47 -5.60 -13.45
N GLY A 182 2.77 -5.75 -13.18
CA GLY A 182 3.61 -6.76 -13.83
C GLY A 182 4.40 -6.27 -15.05
N ALA A 183 4.40 -4.96 -15.33
CA ALA A 183 5.28 -4.39 -16.36
C ALA A 183 6.76 -4.51 -15.98
N ALA A 184 7.07 -4.43 -14.67
CA ALA A 184 8.38 -4.70 -14.11
C ALA A 184 8.25 -5.38 -12.74
N GLU A 185 9.32 -5.95 -12.22
CA GLU A 185 9.37 -6.57 -10.90
C GLU A 185 10.63 -6.10 -10.16
N ALA A 186 10.48 -5.76 -8.87
CA ALA A 186 11.60 -5.61 -7.96
C ALA A 186 11.74 -6.89 -7.13
N LEU A 187 12.92 -7.49 -7.14
CA LEU A 187 13.22 -8.74 -6.45
C LEU A 187 14.12 -8.46 -5.26
N GLU A 188 13.74 -8.95 -4.09
CA GLU A 188 14.60 -9.04 -2.93
C GLU A 188 15.18 -10.47 -2.88
N ILE A 189 16.50 -10.57 -2.92
CA ILE A 189 17.20 -11.85 -2.99
C ILE A 189 18.21 -11.93 -1.83
N ILE A 190 18.15 -12.99 -1.04
CA ILE A 190 19.17 -13.27 -0.04
C ILE A 190 20.32 -14.03 -0.72
N VAL A 191 21.51 -13.50 -0.59
CA VAL A 191 22.71 -14.12 -1.17
C VAL A 191 23.29 -15.13 -0.20
N HIS A 192 23.28 -16.40 -0.56
CA HIS A 192 23.81 -17.51 0.21
C HIS A 192 25.01 -18.19 -0.48
N GLY A 193 25.81 -18.91 0.31
CA GLY A 193 26.91 -19.71 -0.19
C GLY A 193 28.27 -19.04 -0.01
N ASP A 194 29.19 -19.38 -0.89
CA ASP A 194 30.57 -18.89 -0.91
C ASP A 194 30.97 -18.50 -2.36
N LYS A 195 32.20 -18.05 -2.53
CA LYS A 195 32.76 -17.66 -3.83
C LYS A 195 32.73 -18.75 -4.91
N LYS A 196 32.61 -20.04 -4.50
CA LYS A 196 32.60 -21.18 -5.44
C LYS A 196 31.16 -21.51 -5.87
N THR A 197 30.18 -21.26 -5.00
CA THR A 197 28.78 -21.63 -5.20
C THR A 197 27.91 -20.47 -5.62
N SER A 198 28.33 -19.22 -5.34
CA SER A 198 27.61 -18.00 -5.72
C SER A 198 28.32 -17.25 -6.84
N LYS A 199 27.53 -16.69 -7.75
CA LYS A 199 28.02 -15.83 -8.85
C LYS A 199 28.24 -14.38 -8.43
N VAL A 200 27.81 -13.97 -7.24
CA VAL A 200 27.82 -12.59 -6.78
C VAL A 200 28.67 -12.35 -5.52
N ILE A 201 28.94 -13.39 -4.72
CA ILE A 201 29.74 -13.25 -3.49
C ILE A 201 31.19 -12.87 -3.83
N ASP A 202 31.75 -11.91 -3.08
CA ASP A 202 33.10 -11.37 -3.23
C ASP A 202 33.36 -10.73 -4.62
N ARG A 203 32.31 -10.33 -5.34
CA ARG A 203 32.43 -9.57 -6.57
C ARG A 203 31.95 -8.14 -6.38
N ARG A 204 32.54 -7.24 -7.14
CA ARG A 204 32.06 -5.86 -7.24
C ARG A 204 30.80 -5.84 -8.09
N VAL A 205 29.98 -4.81 -7.90
CA VAL A 205 28.72 -4.65 -8.66
C VAL A 205 28.96 -4.55 -10.17
N ASP A 206 30.05 -3.87 -10.58
CA ASP A 206 30.46 -3.72 -11.98
C ASP A 206 31.00 -5.04 -12.63
N GLU A 207 31.28 -6.07 -11.83
CA GLU A 207 31.70 -7.39 -12.29
C GLU A 207 30.52 -8.37 -12.44
N ILE A 208 29.30 -7.95 -12.06
CA ILE A 208 28.09 -8.79 -12.12
C ILE A 208 27.37 -8.54 -13.44
N GLU A 209 27.35 -9.57 -14.30
CA GLU A 209 26.62 -9.52 -15.56
C GLU A 209 25.10 -9.68 -15.31
N LEU A 210 24.36 -8.59 -15.39
CA LEU A 210 22.90 -8.57 -15.39
C LEU A 210 22.36 -8.49 -16.82
N PRO A 211 21.11 -8.98 -17.07
CA PRO A 211 20.42 -8.73 -18.33
C PRO A 211 20.30 -7.23 -18.62
N LYS A 212 20.24 -6.84 -19.90
CA LYS A 212 20.25 -5.43 -20.34
C LYS A 212 19.21 -4.53 -19.71
N GLU A 213 18.07 -5.10 -19.26
CA GLU A 213 16.95 -4.35 -18.68
C GLU A 213 16.85 -4.54 -17.17
N ALA A 214 17.88 -5.13 -16.55
CA ALA A 214 17.95 -5.36 -15.12
C ALA A 214 19.07 -4.54 -14.49
N PHE A 215 18.84 -4.05 -13.29
CA PHE A 215 19.85 -3.34 -12.50
C PHE A 215 19.76 -3.71 -11.03
N LEU A 216 20.84 -3.52 -10.31
CA LEU A 216 20.93 -3.71 -8.88
C LEU A 216 20.60 -2.38 -8.19
N GLY A 217 19.44 -2.29 -7.53
CA GLY A 217 18.97 -1.04 -6.93
C GLY A 217 19.58 -0.73 -5.57
N ALA A 218 19.70 -1.75 -4.71
CA ALA A 218 20.26 -1.60 -3.37
C ALA A 218 20.86 -2.90 -2.85
N ILE A 219 21.78 -2.79 -1.90
CA ILE A 219 22.32 -3.90 -1.10
C ILE A 219 22.01 -3.59 0.37
N VAL A 220 21.33 -4.50 1.05
CA VAL A 220 21.07 -4.41 2.49
C VAL A 220 21.98 -5.41 3.21
N ARG A 221 22.73 -4.93 4.21
CA ARG A 221 23.63 -5.74 5.03
C ARG A 221 23.19 -5.68 6.48
N ASP A 222 23.11 -6.83 7.13
CA ASP A 222 23.00 -6.91 8.58
C ASP A 222 24.41 -6.89 9.20
N ILE A 223 24.75 -5.76 9.81
CA ILE A 223 26.02 -5.59 10.53
C ILE A 223 25.69 -5.35 12.01
N ASP A 224 26.04 -6.30 12.89
CA ASP A 224 25.93 -6.18 14.36
C ASP A 224 24.57 -5.62 14.86
N LYS A 225 23.45 -6.14 14.34
CA LYS A 225 22.06 -5.72 14.65
C LYS A 225 21.62 -4.36 14.10
N SER A 226 22.44 -3.73 13.27
CA SER A 226 22.03 -2.58 12.44
C SER A 226 21.92 -2.99 10.97
N LYS A 227 20.96 -2.40 10.24
CA LYS A 227 20.83 -2.59 8.79
C LYS A 227 21.53 -1.45 8.07
N GLU A 228 22.58 -1.78 7.33
CA GLU A 228 23.21 -0.83 6.41
C GLU A 228 22.57 -0.97 5.02
N VAL A 229 22.09 0.13 4.45
CA VAL A 229 21.51 0.16 3.11
C VAL A 229 22.45 0.92 2.17
N LEU A 230 23.01 0.19 1.20
CA LEU A 230 23.84 0.75 0.14
C LEU A 230 22.98 0.89 -1.13
N ILE A 231 22.74 2.10 -1.57
CA ILE A 231 22.03 2.37 -2.82
C ILE A 231 23.05 2.34 -3.96
N ALA A 232 22.75 1.58 -5.02
CA ALA A 232 23.60 1.56 -6.19
C ALA A 232 23.47 2.91 -6.94
N HIS A 233 24.58 3.63 -7.09
CA HIS A 233 24.68 4.78 -7.97
C HIS A 233 25.22 4.31 -9.32
N HIS A 234 24.48 4.60 -10.37
CA HIS A 234 24.94 4.42 -11.75
C HIS A 234 25.44 5.78 -12.20
N ASP A 235 26.77 5.99 -12.08
CA ASP A 235 27.49 7.11 -12.69
C ASP A 235 27.73 6.81 -14.17
#